data_019e2b42790148f61fe61065b241df26
#
_entry.id   019e2b42790148f61fe61065b241df26
#
_cell.length_a   1.000
_cell.length_b   1.000
_cell.length_c   1.000
_cell.angle_alpha   90.00
_cell.angle_beta   90.00
_cell.angle_gamma   90.00
#
_symmetry.space_group_name_H-M   'P 1'
#
loop_
_entity.id
_entity.type
_entity.pdbx_description
1 polymer ?
#
loop_
_entity_poly.entity_id
_entity_poly.type
_entity_poly.pdbx_seq_one_letter_code
_entity_poly.pdbx_strand_id
1 'polypeptide(L)'
;MAYRKLTAAEAFWRPSNQMGIENTDLGRQLEARQLGARLWRLKPGQASTRHRHFDQEELYVLLEGEGRIRVDDDLLTLVPLDTVLVEPESVRQVFNDTDADQLWLVAGAPLEVANTLEMSDQQLAALYPDGPKALPPELE
;
A
#
# COMPACT_ATOMS: atom_id res chain seq x y z
N MET A 1 -10.08 21.49 16.95
CA MET A 1 -9.42 20.50 17.81
C MET A 1 -7.97 20.32 17.36
N ALA A 2 -7.03 20.27 18.29
CA ALA A 2 -5.60 20.20 17.98
C ALA A 2 -5.14 18.80 17.50
N TYR A 3 -5.84 17.76 17.87
CA TYR A 3 -5.50 16.40 17.46
C TYR A 3 -6.72 15.48 17.44
N ARG A 4 -6.56 14.36 16.79
CA ARG A 4 -7.50 13.23 16.83
C ARG A 4 -6.70 11.95 17.10
N LYS A 5 -7.30 11.02 17.83
CA LYS A 5 -6.66 9.75 18.20
C LYS A 5 -7.52 8.57 17.76
N LEU A 6 -6.89 7.58 17.17
CA LEU A 6 -7.51 6.31 16.84
C LEU A 6 -6.75 5.20 17.57
N THR A 7 -7.43 4.48 18.45
CA THR A 7 -6.81 3.34 19.14
C THR A 7 -6.78 2.13 18.22
N ALA A 8 -5.88 1.19 18.49
CA ALA A 8 -5.81 -0.06 17.75
C ALA A 8 -7.14 -0.83 17.78
N ALA A 9 -7.83 -0.81 18.93
CA ALA A 9 -9.11 -1.49 19.08
C ALA A 9 -10.25 -0.85 18.27
N GLU A 10 -10.18 0.47 18.03
CA GLU A 10 -11.18 1.21 17.26
C GLU A 10 -10.93 1.14 15.76
N ALA A 11 -9.71 0.83 15.32
CA ALA A 11 -9.36 0.81 13.92
C ALA A 11 -10.21 -0.20 13.16
N PHE A 12 -10.79 0.24 12.05
CA PHE A 12 -11.62 -0.59 11.19
C PHE A 12 -10.77 -1.20 10.08
N TRP A 13 -10.68 -2.53 10.08
CA TRP A 13 -9.95 -3.31 9.08
C TRP A 13 -10.93 -3.90 8.06
N ARG A 14 -10.52 -3.88 6.79
CA ARG A 14 -11.31 -4.47 5.72
C ARG A 14 -10.39 -4.99 4.61
N PRO A 15 -10.84 -5.98 3.81
CA PRO A 15 -10.07 -6.40 2.64
C PRO A 15 -10.10 -5.30 1.56
N SER A 16 -9.00 -5.15 0.85
CA SER A 16 -8.92 -4.20 -0.27
C SER A 16 -9.77 -4.67 -1.46
N ASN A 17 -10.19 -3.71 -2.30
CA ASN A 17 -11.12 -3.97 -3.39
C ASN A 17 -10.59 -4.95 -4.44
N GLN A 18 -9.30 -4.89 -4.77
CA GLN A 18 -8.74 -5.64 -5.88
C GLN A 18 -8.01 -6.91 -5.45
N MET A 19 -7.19 -6.83 -4.42
CA MET A 19 -6.30 -7.92 -4.00
C MET A 19 -6.74 -8.60 -2.70
N GLY A 20 -7.77 -8.09 -2.04
CA GLY A 20 -8.31 -8.68 -0.82
C GLY A 20 -7.36 -8.58 0.39
N ILE A 21 -6.47 -7.60 0.42
CA ILE A 21 -5.51 -7.44 1.50
C ILE A 21 -6.15 -6.71 2.68
N GLU A 22 -6.05 -7.29 3.87
CA GLU A 22 -6.50 -6.66 5.10
C GLU A 22 -5.77 -5.34 5.33
N ASN A 23 -6.53 -4.26 5.48
CA ASN A 23 -5.96 -2.94 5.72
C ASN A 23 -6.88 -2.07 6.55
N THR A 24 -6.30 -1.10 7.22
CA THR A 24 -7.03 -0.06 7.94
C THR A 24 -6.57 1.31 7.45
N ASP A 25 -7.51 2.12 7.01
CA ASP A 25 -7.24 3.47 6.51
C ASP A 25 -7.17 4.45 7.67
N LEU A 26 -5.97 4.68 8.17
CA LEU A 26 -5.74 5.59 9.31
C LEU A 26 -6.05 7.03 8.94
N GLY A 27 -5.64 7.45 7.76
CA GLY A 27 -5.86 8.83 7.31
C GLY A 27 -7.34 9.19 7.23
N ARG A 28 -8.14 8.31 6.63
CA ARG A 28 -9.58 8.53 6.49
C ARG A 28 -10.29 8.53 7.85
N GLN A 29 -9.99 7.56 8.71
CA GLN A 29 -10.60 7.45 10.03
C GLN A 29 -10.27 8.65 10.92
N LEU A 30 -9.08 9.22 10.77
CA LEU A 30 -8.63 10.43 11.48
C LEU A 30 -8.97 11.73 10.74
N GLU A 31 -9.63 11.65 9.59
CA GLU A 31 -10.01 12.81 8.77
C GLU A 31 -8.81 13.67 8.37
N ALA A 32 -7.69 13.03 8.04
CA ALA A 32 -6.51 13.72 7.54
C ALA A 32 -6.82 14.41 6.21
N ARG A 33 -6.29 15.61 6.03
CA ARG A 33 -6.56 16.43 4.85
C ARG A 33 -5.41 16.43 3.85
N GLN A 34 -4.19 16.22 4.29
CA GLN A 34 -2.99 16.39 3.47
C GLN A 34 -2.25 15.09 3.19
N LEU A 35 -2.52 14.05 3.96
CA LEU A 35 -1.82 12.78 3.80
C LEU A 35 -2.78 11.58 3.80
N GLY A 36 -2.37 10.54 3.09
CA GLY A 36 -2.94 9.21 3.23
C GLY A 36 -2.05 8.36 4.12
N ALA A 37 -2.64 7.47 4.91
CA ALA A 37 -1.89 6.54 5.72
C ALA A 37 -2.72 5.27 5.94
N ARG A 38 -2.10 4.12 5.73
CA ARG A 38 -2.74 2.81 5.95
C ARG A 38 -1.78 1.86 6.64
N LEU A 39 -2.35 0.94 7.42
CA LEU A 39 -1.66 -0.28 7.79
C LEU A 39 -2.17 -1.40 6.89
N TRP A 40 -1.24 -2.21 6.38
CA TRP A 40 -1.54 -3.35 5.52
C TRP A 40 -0.98 -4.61 6.15
N ARG A 41 -1.81 -5.63 6.27
CA ARG A 41 -1.37 -6.95 6.71
C ARG A 41 -1.38 -7.90 5.51
N LEU A 42 -0.21 -8.36 5.10
CA LEU A 42 -0.06 -9.32 4.03
C LEU A 42 0.19 -10.71 4.61
N LYS A 43 -0.70 -11.64 4.27
CA LYS A 43 -0.51 -13.06 4.58
C LYS A 43 0.42 -13.69 3.56
N PRO A 44 0.99 -14.88 3.85
CA PRO A 44 1.77 -15.60 2.85
C PRO A 44 1.05 -15.72 1.51
N GLY A 45 1.75 -15.43 0.43
CA GLY A 45 1.21 -15.49 -0.94
C GLY A 45 0.43 -14.27 -1.40
N GLN A 46 0.31 -13.24 -0.58
CA GLN A 46 -0.42 -12.02 -0.95
C GLN A 46 0.50 -10.93 -1.48
N ALA A 47 -0.07 -10.09 -2.34
CA ALA A 47 0.58 -8.91 -2.90
C ALA A 47 -0.40 -7.74 -2.92
N SER A 48 0.13 -6.53 -2.76
CA SER A 48 -0.64 -5.31 -3.05
C SER A 48 -0.81 -5.15 -4.57
N THR A 49 -1.59 -4.16 -4.99
CA THR A 49 -1.63 -3.80 -6.40
C THR A 49 -0.27 -3.32 -6.89
N ARG A 50 0.07 -3.64 -8.14
CA ARG A 50 1.21 -3.05 -8.83
C ARG A 50 0.75 -1.73 -9.44
N HIS A 51 1.21 -0.61 -8.87
CA HIS A 51 0.67 0.71 -9.21
C HIS A 51 1.68 1.84 -9.10
N ARG A 52 1.29 2.98 -9.61
CA ARG A 52 1.97 4.26 -9.43
C ARG A 52 0.94 5.32 -9.04
N HIS A 53 1.40 6.52 -8.78
CA HIS A 53 0.57 7.67 -8.45
C HIS A 53 0.79 8.80 -9.43
N PHE A 54 -0.11 9.79 -9.43
CA PHE A 54 0.08 11.02 -10.19
C PHE A 54 1.00 11.98 -9.44
N ASP A 55 0.66 12.32 -8.20
CA ASP A 55 1.39 13.32 -7.41
C ASP A 55 1.86 12.84 -6.04
N GLN A 56 1.29 11.76 -5.52
CA GLN A 56 1.60 11.28 -4.18
C GLN A 56 2.93 10.54 -4.13
N GLU A 57 3.88 11.03 -3.32
CA GLU A 57 5.00 10.20 -2.91
C GLU A 57 4.60 9.35 -1.72
N GLU A 58 5.09 8.13 -1.62
CA GLU A 58 4.72 7.19 -0.57
C GLU A 58 5.93 6.70 0.21
N LEU A 59 5.76 6.67 1.53
CA LEU A 59 6.72 6.10 2.47
C LEU A 59 6.22 4.70 2.87
N TYR A 60 7.04 3.69 2.65
CA TYR A 60 6.76 2.30 3.03
C TYR A 60 7.65 1.93 4.20
N VAL A 61 7.06 1.50 5.31
CA VAL A 61 7.79 1.03 6.49
C VAL A 61 7.32 -0.39 6.79
N LEU A 62 8.25 -1.34 6.81
CA LEU A 62 7.93 -2.68 7.27
C LEU A 62 7.93 -2.69 8.80
N LEU A 63 6.83 -3.09 9.42
CA LEU A 63 6.69 -3.12 10.88
C LEU A 63 6.91 -4.52 11.45
N GLU A 64 6.45 -5.56 10.76
CA GLU A 64 6.57 -6.95 11.20
C GLU A 64 6.84 -7.88 10.02
N GLY A 65 7.60 -8.93 10.27
CA GLY A 65 7.94 -9.94 9.27
C GLY A 65 9.14 -9.55 8.44
N GLU A 66 9.33 -10.25 7.32
CA GLU A 66 10.29 -9.90 6.28
C GLU A 66 9.52 -9.63 5.01
N GLY A 67 9.75 -8.50 4.37
CA GLY A 67 8.95 -8.06 3.24
C GLY A 67 9.77 -7.72 2.02
N ARG A 68 9.13 -7.80 0.87
CA ARG A 68 9.72 -7.38 -0.39
C ARG A 68 8.90 -6.28 -1.04
N ILE A 69 9.61 -5.35 -1.66
CA ILE A 69 9.01 -4.34 -2.52
C ILE A 69 9.76 -4.30 -3.85
N ARG A 70 9.02 -4.37 -4.94
CA ARG A 70 9.58 -4.07 -6.25
C ARG A 70 9.24 -2.63 -6.60
N VAL A 71 10.27 -1.87 -6.96
CA VAL A 71 10.13 -0.49 -7.43
C VAL A 71 10.76 -0.44 -8.81
N ASP A 72 9.95 -0.22 -9.83
CA ASP A 72 10.33 -0.38 -11.23
C ASP A 72 10.99 -1.76 -11.44
N ASP A 73 12.27 -1.82 -11.81
CA ASP A 73 12.98 -3.08 -12.01
C ASP A 73 13.76 -3.56 -10.78
N ASP A 74 13.80 -2.76 -9.72
CA ASP A 74 14.56 -3.09 -8.52
C ASP A 74 13.72 -3.89 -7.52
N LEU A 75 14.30 -4.96 -7.01
CA LEU A 75 13.70 -5.78 -5.96
C LEU A 75 14.46 -5.57 -4.65
N LEU A 76 13.72 -5.09 -3.63
CA LEU A 76 14.28 -4.80 -2.31
C LEU A 76 13.69 -5.77 -1.29
N THR A 77 14.54 -6.29 -0.41
CA THR A 77 14.13 -7.10 0.74
C THR A 77 14.32 -6.27 2.01
N LEU A 78 13.27 -6.20 2.83
CA LEU A 78 13.24 -5.36 4.02
C LEU A 78 13.08 -6.23 5.27
N VAL A 79 13.72 -5.77 6.35
CA VAL A 79 13.48 -6.27 7.71
C VAL A 79 12.75 -5.18 8.51
N PRO A 80 12.19 -5.51 9.70
CA PRO A 80 11.40 -4.52 10.45
C PRO A 80 12.13 -3.20 10.67
N LEU A 81 11.39 -2.11 10.41
CA LEU A 81 11.79 -0.71 10.45
C LEU A 81 12.59 -0.21 9.25
N ASP A 82 12.95 -1.09 8.32
CA ASP A 82 13.46 -0.62 7.03
C ASP A 82 12.38 0.19 6.32
N THR A 83 12.81 1.27 5.67
CA THR A 83 11.92 2.27 5.11
C THR A 83 12.33 2.63 3.69
N VAL A 84 11.35 2.71 2.79
CA VAL A 84 11.56 3.07 1.38
C VAL A 84 10.64 4.22 1.02
N LEU A 85 11.18 5.29 0.44
CA LEU A 85 10.41 6.37 -0.15
C LEU A 85 10.31 6.13 -1.65
N VAL A 86 9.09 6.09 -2.16
CA VAL A 86 8.83 5.87 -3.59
C VAL A 86 8.23 7.12 -4.21
N GLU A 87 8.86 7.62 -5.26
CA GLU A 87 8.35 8.76 -6.01
C GLU A 87 7.07 8.41 -6.77
N PRO A 88 6.18 9.40 -7.06
CA PRO A 88 4.86 9.12 -7.61
C PRO A 88 4.86 8.24 -8.86
N GLU A 89 5.70 8.56 -9.84
CA GLU A 89 5.70 7.90 -11.14
C GLU A 89 6.31 6.50 -11.16
N SER A 90 7.08 6.13 -10.15
CA SER A 90 7.67 4.79 -10.08
C SER A 90 6.61 3.74 -9.77
N VAL A 91 6.59 2.67 -10.54
CA VAL A 91 5.65 1.58 -10.34
C VAL A 91 6.14 0.70 -9.20
N ARG A 92 5.28 0.46 -8.20
CA ARG A 92 5.66 -0.30 -7.02
C ARG A 92 4.64 -1.38 -6.69
N GLN A 93 5.13 -2.39 -5.97
CA GLN A 93 4.30 -3.46 -5.42
C GLN A 93 5.01 -4.09 -4.24
N VAL A 94 4.32 -4.19 -3.10
CA VAL A 94 4.78 -5.00 -1.97
C VAL A 94 4.18 -6.39 -2.07
N PHE A 95 4.91 -7.42 -1.63
CA PHE A 95 4.40 -8.78 -1.67
C PHE A 95 5.03 -9.64 -0.58
N ASN A 96 4.37 -10.75 -0.29
CA ASN A 96 4.78 -11.69 0.74
C ASN A 96 5.00 -13.09 0.14
N ASP A 97 6.25 -13.41 -0.14
CA ASP A 97 6.67 -14.75 -0.59
C ASP A 97 7.30 -15.56 0.55
N THR A 98 6.96 -15.24 1.81
CA THR A 98 7.43 -15.92 3.01
C THR A 98 6.32 -16.75 3.65
N ASP A 99 6.65 -17.47 4.75
CA ASP A 99 5.71 -18.32 5.49
C ASP A 99 4.99 -17.58 6.63
N ALA A 100 5.32 -16.33 6.88
CA ALA A 100 4.79 -15.55 8.00
C ALA A 100 4.12 -14.27 7.51
N ASP A 101 3.18 -13.75 8.31
CA ASP A 101 2.51 -12.48 8.02
C ASP A 101 3.49 -11.31 8.02
N GLN A 102 3.15 -10.29 7.24
CA GLN A 102 3.84 -9.00 7.22
C GLN A 102 2.88 -7.91 7.65
N LEU A 103 3.41 -6.90 8.34
CA LEU A 103 2.67 -5.67 8.63
C LEU A 103 3.44 -4.49 8.08
N TRP A 104 2.77 -3.69 7.26
CA TRP A 104 3.34 -2.51 6.61
C TRP A 104 2.60 -1.25 7.05
N LEU A 105 3.35 -0.17 7.27
CA LEU A 105 2.81 1.18 7.29
C LEU A 105 3.13 1.85 5.96
N VAL A 106 2.10 2.39 5.31
CA VAL A 106 2.26 3.14 4.06
C VAL A 106 1.62 4.51 4.27
N ALA A 107 2.41 5.56 4.12
CA ALA A 107 1.96 6.94 4.25
C ALA A 107 2.40 7.74 3.03
N GLY A 108 1.55 8.65 2.58
CA GLY A 108 1.85 9.45 1.39
C GLY A 108 1.22 10.82 1.42
N ALA A 109 1.83 11.74 0.68
CA ALA A 109 1.37 13.12 0.51
C ALA A 109 1.77 13.63 -0.89
N PRO A 110 0.98 14.54 -1.48
CA PRO A 110 -0.35 14.98 -1.04
C PRO A 110 -1.35 13.83 -1.07
N LEU A 111 -2.49 14.03 -0.41
CA LEU A 111 -3.54 13.01 -0.45
C LEU A 111 -4.04 12.81 -1.87
N GLU A 112 -3.97 11.56 -2.33
CA GLU A 112 -4.47 11.15 -3.64
C GLU A 112 -5.41 9.97 -3.44
N VAL A 113 -6.71 10.21 -3.66
CA VAL A 113 -7.71 9.17 -3.45
C VAL A 113 -7.62 8.14 -4.57
N ALA A 114 -7.48 6.88 -4.20
CA ALA A 114 -7.32 5.75 -5.11
C ALA A 114 -8.43 4.71 -4.91
N ASN A 115 -9.68 5.09 -5.19
CA ASN A 115 -10.79 4.14 -5.19
C ASN A 115 -10.98 3.58 -6.61
N THR A 116 -10.50 2.36 -6.84
CA THR A 116 -10.55 1.72 -8.17
C THR A 116 -11.97 1.55 -8.69
N LEU A 117 -12.97 1.46 -7.81
CA LEU A 117 -14.38 1.32 -8.20
C LEU A 117 -14.95 2.60 -8.81
N GLU A 118 -14.31 3.75 -8.56
CA GLU A 118 -14.74 5.07 -9.06
C GLU A 118 -13.84 5.60 -10.17
N MET A 119 -12.78 4.88 -10.53
CA MET A 119 -11.84 5.31 -11.58
C MET A 119 -12.39 5.02 -12.96
N SER A 120 -12.11 5.94 -13.91
CA SER A 120 -12.29 5.69 -15.33
C SER A 120 -11.29 4.66 -15.85
N ASP A 121 -11.57 4.04 -17.00
CA ASP A 121 -10.65 3.11 -17.66
C ASP A 121 -9.30 3.76 -17.95
N GLN A 122 -9.30 5.05 -18.31
CA GLN A 122 -8.08 5.80 -18.57
C GLN A 122 -7.25 5.98 -17.29
N GLN A 123 -7.89 6.29 -16.17
CA GLN A 123 -7.21 6.42 -14.88
C GLN A 123 -6.63 5.08 -14.42
N LEU A 124 -7.40 4.00 -14.57
CA LEU A 124 -6.93 2.64 -14.24
C LEU A 124 -5.71 2.26 -15.07
N ALA A 125 -5.75 2.49 -16.38
CA ALA A 125 -4.61 2.20 -17.25
C ALA A 125 -3.37 3.02 -16.90
N ALA A 126 -3.55 4.28 -16.50
CA ALA A 126 -2.44 5.15 -16.13
C ALA A 126 -1.76 4.74 -14.81
N LEU A 127 -2.55 4.33 -13.81
CA LEU A 127 -2.04 4.01 -12.48
C LEU A 127 -1.69 2.52 -12.29
N TYR A 128 -2.30 1.64 -13.06
CA TYR A 128 -2.09 0.19 -12.98
C TYR A 128 -1.63 -0.35 -14.34
N PRO A 129 -0.34 -0.23 -14.67
CA PRO A 129 0.17 -0.55 -16.02
C PRO A 129 -0.12 -1.98 -16.50
N ASP A 130 -0.20 -2.93 -15.57
CA ASP A 130 -0.48 -4.34 -15.87
C ASP A 130 -1.85 -4.78 -15.35
N GLY A 131 -2.72 -3.83 -14.99
CA GLY A 131 -4.02 -4.08 -14.40
C GLY A 131 -3.99 -4.14 -12.87
N PRO A 132 -5.16 -3.90 -12.21
CA PRO A 132 -5.21 -3.79 -10.76
C PRO A 132 -5.08 -5.14 -10.01
N LYS A 133 -4.97 -6.27 -10.71
CA LYS A 133 -4.83 -7.60 -10.12
C LYS A 133 -3.53 -8.31 -10.51
N ALA A 134 -2.58 -7.59 -11.12
CA ALA A 134 -1.31 -8.17 -11.53
C ALA A 134 -0.50 -8.66 -10.32
N LEU A 135 0.05 -9.87 -10.42
CA LEU A 135 0.90 -10.46 -9.40
C LEU A 135 2.38 -10.30 -9.75
N PRO A 136 3.27 -10.24 -8.76
CA PRO A 136 4.70 -10.31 -9.03
C PRO A 136 5.08 -11.72 -9.49
N PRO A 137 6.19 -11.88 -10.26
CA PRO A 137 6.63 -13.21 -10.72
C PRO A 137 6.82 -14.22 -9.59
N GLU A 138 7.22 -13.78 -8.40
CA GLU A 138 7.47 -14.63 -7.24
C GLU A 138 6.20 -15.32 -6.73
N LEU A 139 5.02 -14.83 -7.09
CA LEU A 139 3.72 -15.38 -6.66
C LEU A 139 2.90 -15.97 -7.81
N GLU A 140 3.43 -15.98 -9.01
CA GLU A 140 2.78 -16.60 -10.17
C GLU A 140 2.91 -18.12 -10.16
#